data_4d456c99b0ef8f8a34da5ba4f79898ed
#
_entry.id   4d456c99b0ef8f8a34da5ba4f79898ed
#
_cell.length_a   1.000
_cell.length_b   1.000
_cell.length_c   1.000
_cell.angle_alpha   90.00
_cell.angle_beta   90.00
_cell.angle_gamma   90.00
#
_symmetry.space_group_name_H-M   'P 1'
#
loop_
_entity.id
_entity.type
_entity.pdbx_description
1 polymer ?
#
loop_
_entity_poly.entity_id
_entity_poly.type
_entity_poly.pdbx_seq_one_letter_code
_entity_poly.pdbx_strand_id
1 'polypeptide(L)'
;MPRSVPALLLIASLVAASASAQSAAREPRVARDSSTSAVRPGARSPSDTGQSAQAKTVISGFVLDSMTNQPLEGAVVLLSGTSKSVTTDAGGRFRFELDSAVNGTYTIGFFHPALDSLGVTPPPRQIQVHSGGENFVELAVPSMRTITYALCPDTSLTDGRGLVAGTVRDAATDKPLDSVRVVLMWTGMSVGNTSVTKVPRAVSVLTDEKGSYHACGVPAGTRVTAQARTRTQRSGWIEVNVPEGGIGMRDFLIGTRPPAAVAARQAADTGRKAPQPLGSAILTGTVTATNGQPLEGAQILLLGTELGSRTDQSGAFRLGGLPGGTQSIEVRQIGYAPRRYAVDLAPHKESKITAVLEERAVVLEAVEVAAKKGSGIPGFDQRKKNGFGTYITRDDIEKRGAIRTTDLFRTIPGVQVQWNGSGYTVQMSRSSAGYCPVQYYIDGSPFLSTGGDDMDQIVQPQDIQAIEVYKGPTETPAEFQGAGSASCGTIVIWTRRGGS
;
A
#
# COMPACT_ATOMS: atom_id res chain seq x y z
N MET A 1 -35.89 -35.43 37.16
CA MET A 1 -37.08 -34.92 37.85
C MET A 1 -36.62 -33.93 38.94
N PRO A 2 -37.23 -32.80 39.13
CA PRO A 2 -38.15 -32.03 38.28
C PRO A 2 -37.66 -30.56 38.01
N ARG A 3 -38.17 -30.05 37.01
CA ARG A 3 -39.15 -28.96 36.80
C ARG A 3 -38.60 -27.52 36.72
N SER A 4 -38.66 -27.08 35.53
CA SER A 4 -38.76 -25.78 34.92
C SER A 4 -39.84 -24.88 35.47
N VAL A 5 -39.63 -23.53 35.47
CA VAL A 5 -40.67 -22.51 35.20
C VAL A 5 -39.98 -21.26 34.60
N PRO A 6 -40.56 -20.64 33.55
CA PRO A 6 -39.99 -19.47 32.88
C PRO A 6 -40.53 -18.16 33.44
N ALA A 7 -39.70 -17.14 33.42
CA ALA A 7 -40.12 -15.76 33.71
C ALA A 7 -40.32 -14.99 32.39
N LEU A 8 -41.58 -14.58 32.18
CA LEU A 8 -42.03 -13.61 31.16
C LEU A 8 -41.54 -12.20 31.57
N LEU A 9 -40.97 -11.47 30.67
CA LEU A 9 -40.79 -10.02 30.81
C LEU A 9 -41.33 -9.32 29.58
N LEU A 10 -42.30 -8.46 29.86
CA LEU A 10 -43.07 -7.61 28.94
C LEU A 10 -42.13 -6.64 28.19
N ILE A 11 -42.37 -6.54 26.89
CA ILE A 11 -41.85 -5.49 26.02
C ILE A 11 -42.92 -4.42 25.89
N ALA A 12 -42.62 -3.23 26.41
CA ALA A 12 -43.45 -2.04 26.19
C ALA A 12 -43.04 -1.38 24.85
N SER A 13 -43.97 -1.36 23.92
CA SER A 13 -43.87 -0.67 22.65
C SER A 13 -44.12 0.82 22.83
N LEU A 14 -43.15 1.66 22.50
CA LEU A 14 -43.35 3.09 22.30
C LEU A 14 -43.59 3.36 20.83
N VAL A 15 -44.78 3.77 20.50
CA VAL A 15 -45.21 4.29 19.20
C VAL A 15 -44.86 5.77 19.18
N ALA A 16 -43.95 6.19 18.30
CA ALA A 16 -43.72 7.60 18.01
C ALA A 16 -44.50 7.98 16.75
N ALA A 17 -45.45 8.89 16.92
CA ALA A 17 -46.31 9.44 15.86
C ALA A 17 -45.50 10.43 15.00
N SER A 18 -45.46 10.21 13.69
CA SER A 18 -44.93 11.14 12.70
C SER A 18 -46.04 12.10 12.27
N ALA A 19 -45.88 13.38 12.54
CA ALA A 19 -46.73 14.46 12.07
C ALA A 19 -46.32 14.84 10.62
N SER A 20 -47.22 14.60 9.67
CA SER A 20 -47.13 15.07 8.30
C SER A 20 -47.66 16.51 8.22
N ALA A 21 -46.80 17.45 7.88
CA ALA A 21 -47.21 18.82 7.53
C ALA A 21 -47.49 18.88 6.02
N GLN A 22 -48.75 18.99 5.68
CA GLN A 22 -49.23 19.35 4.32
C GLN A 22 -49.10 20.86 4.16
N SER A 23 -48.28 21.30 3.21
CA SER A 23 -48.22 22.70 2.78
C SER A 23 -49.05 22.82 1.49
N ALA A 24 -50.10 23.61 1.59
CA ALA A 24 -51.07 23.89 0.51
C ALA A 24 -50.41 24.81 -0.54
N ALA A 25 -50.55 24.41 -1.79
CA ALA A 25 -50.31 25.23 -2.96
C ALA A 25 -51.32 26.40 -3.04
N ARG A 26 -50.80 27.61 -3.19
CA ARG A 26 -51.59 28.80 -3.59
C ARG A 26 -51.21 29.14 -5.03
N GLU A 27 -52.17 28.96 -5.93
CA GLU A 27 -52.17 29.55 -7.26
C GLU A 27 -52.40 31.07 -7.17
N PRO A 28 -51.71 31.90 -7.99
CA PRO A 28 -52.12 33.27 -8.18
C PRO A 28 -53.07 33.40 -9.36
N ARG A 29 -54.21 33.99 -9.04
CA ARG A 29 -55.27 34.37 -10.00
C ARG A 29 -54.76 35.35 -11.05
N VAL A 30 -55.10 35.08 -12.30
CA VAL A 30 -55.05 35.96 -13.45
C VAL A 30 -56.11 37.05 -13.26
N ALA A 31 -55.65 38.31 -13.24
CA ALA A 31 -56.52 39.49 -13.43
C ALA A 31 -56.48 39.90 -14.91
N ARG A 32 -57.61 39.76 -15.55
CA ARG A 32 -57.89 40.41 -16.86
C ARG A 32 -58.25 41.86 -16.57
N ASP A 33 -57.55 42.76 -17.21
CA ASP A 33 -58.09 44.09 -17.45
C ASP A 33 -57.89 44.45 -18.90
N SER A 34 -59.04 44.68 -19.52
CA SER A 34 -59.26 45.15 -20.89
C SER A 34 -59.36 46.65 -20.87
N SER A 35 -58.50 47.32 -21.59
CA SER A 35 -58.82 48.68 -22.10
C SER A 35 -58.21 48.90 -23.48
N THR A 36 -59.07 48.99 -24.42
CA THR A 36 -58.92 49.53 -25.75
C THR A 36 -58.55 51.00 -25.70
N SER A 37 -57.60 51.46 -26.55
CA SER A 37 -57.79 52.66 -27.40
C SER A 37 -56.62 52.97 -28.32
N ALA A 38 -56.98 53.12 -29.58
CA ALA A 38 -56.58 54.14 -30.55
C ALA A 38 -55.17 54.10 -31.22
N VAL A 39 -55.30 53.71 -32.45
CA VAL A 39 -54.40 53.97 -33.60
C VAL A 39 -54.10 55.40 -33.80
N ARG A 40 -52.83 55.79 -34.06
CA ARG A 40 -52.41 56.79 -35.00
C ARG A 40 -51.03 56.48 -35.64
N PRO A 41 -50.85 56.71 -36.91
CA PRO A 41 -49.66 56.35 -37.67
C PRO A 41 -48.64 57.47 -37.77
N GLY A 42 -47.39 57.14 -37.95
CA GLY A 42 -46.42 58.05 -38.55
C GLY A 42 -45.06 58.01 -37.89
N ALA A 43 -44.12 57.51 -38.60
CA ALA A 43 -42.81 58.00 -38.94
C ALA A 43 -41.71 56.95 -38.90
N ARG A 44 -41.27 56.61 -40.09
CA ARG A 44 -39.89 56.31 -40.55
C ARG A 44 -38.91 55.62 -39.61
N SER A 45 -38.56 54.43 -40.08
CA SER A 45 -37.37 53.67 -39.69
C SER A 45 -36.08 54.43 -39.69
N PRO A 46 -35.21 54.14 -38.74
CA PRO A 46 -33.80 53.93 -39.03
C PRO A 46 -33.57 52.43 -39.23
N SER A 47 -32.91 52.11 -40.29
CA SER A 47 -32.32 50.84 -40.57
C SER A 47 -31.29 50.52 -39.47
N ASP A 48 -31.71 49.83 -38.45
CA ASP A 48 -30.84 49.24 -37.48
C ASP A 48 -30.33 47.94 -38.11
N THR A 49 -29.14 48.01 -38.70
CA THR A 49 -28.35 46.82 -39.00
C THR A 49 -27.95 46.22 -37.69
N GLY A 50 -28.90 45.57 -37.05
CA GLY A 50 -28.65 44.70 -35.93
C GLY A 50 -27.72 43.59 -36.39
N GLN A 51 -26.45 43.74 -36.09
CA GLN A 51 -25.55 42.62 -35.97
C GLN A 51 -26.21 41.67 -34.96
N SER A 52 -26.81 40.64 -35.47
CA SER A 52 -27.28 39.50 -34.69
C SER A 52 -26.06 38.98 -33.96
N ALA A 53 -25.94 39.35 -32.69
CA ALA A 53 -24.93 38.74 -31.79
C ALA A 53 -25.13 37.23 -31.88
N GLN A 54 -24.23 36.56 -32.58
CA GLN A 54 -24.25 35.10 -32.68
C GLN A 54 -24.25 34.60 -31.25
N ALA A 55 -25.33 33.96 -30.83
CA ALA A 55 -25.45 33.41 -29.50
C ALA A 55 -24.31 32.40 -29.30
N LYS A 56 -23.48 32.66 -28.31
CA LYS A 56 -22.36 31.74 -27.95
C LYS A 56 -22.90 30.39 -27.60
N THR A 57 -22.30 29.33 -28.10
CA THR A 57 -22.60 27.96 -27.70
C THR A 57 -21.79 27.64 -26.48
N VAL A 58 -22.45 27.18 -25.43
CA VAL A 58 -21.81 26.80 -24.18
C VAL A 58 -21.93 25.30 -24.02
N ILE A 59 -20.80 24.64 -23.69
CA ILE A 59 -20.76 23.26 -23.22
C ILE A 59 -20.25 23.29 -21.80
N SER A 60 -21.08 22.93 -20.86
CA SER A 60 -20.75 22.88 -19.44
C SER A 60 -21.04 21.49 -18.86
N GLY A 61 -20.45 21.18 -17.73
CA GLY A 61 -20.67 19.92 -17.07
C GLY A 61 -19.77 19.72 -15.86
N PHE A 62 -19.70 18.50 -15.44
CA PHE A 62 -18.77 18.11 -14.38
C PHE A 62 -18.14 16.74 -14.67
N VAL A 63 -16.99 16.51 -14.05
CA VAL A 63 -16.31 15.22 -14.04
C VAL A 63 -16.40 14.66 -12.63
N LEU A 64 -16.88 13.42 -12.52
CA LEU A 64 -17.00 12.69 -11.26
C LEU A 64 -15.97 11.57 -11.18
N ASP A 65 -15.42 11.39 -10.00
CA ASP A 65 -14.77 10.15 -9.63
C ASP A 65 -15.83 9.13 -9.20
N SER A 66 -16.14 8.18 -10.07
CA SER A 66 -17.11 7.11 -9.78
C SER A 66 -16.68 6.17 -8.66
N MET A 67 -15.41 6.25 -8.22
CA MET A 67 -14.87 5.41 -7.17
C MET A 67 -15.22 5.95 -5.79
N THR A 68 -15.14 7.26 -5.63
CA THR A 68 -15.42 7.95 -4.38
C THR A 68 -16.75 8.69 -4.40
N ASN A 69 -17.40 8.76 -5.56
CA ASN A 69 -18.59 9.58 -5.84
C ASN A 69 -18.36 11.07 -5.49
N GLN A 70 -17.13 11.53 -5.72
CA GLN A 70 -16.72 12.91 -5.45
C GLN A 70 -16.41 13.64 -6.75
N PRO A 71 -16.52 14.98 -6.79
CA PRO A 71 -16.06 15.78 -7.91
C PRO A 71 -14.56 15.53 -8.17
N LEU A 72 -14.18 15.43 -9.44
CA LEU A 72 -12.79 15.26 -9.85
C LEU A 72 -12.19 16.60 -10.23
N GLU A 73 -11.43 17.21 -9.31
CA GLU A 73 -10.68 18.45 -9.53
C GLU A 73 -9.42 18.18 -10.38
N GLY A 74 -9.06 19.12 -11.25
CA GLY A 74 -7.82 19.03 -12.02
C GLY A 74 -7.88 18.14 -13.26
N ALA A 75 -9.05 17.64 -13.62
CA ALA A 75 -9.22 16.90 -14.87
C ALA A 75 -9.15 17.85 -16.07
N VAL A 76 -8.31 17.53 -17.05
CA VAL A 76 -8.20 18.29 -18.31
C VAL A 76 -9.21 17.73 -19.30
N VAL A 77 -10.27 18.47 -19.53
CA VAL A 77 -11.35 18.13 -20.49
C VAL A 77 -11.00 18.66 -21.88
N LEU A 78 -11.17 17.84 -22.90
CA LEU A 78 -10.85 18.12 -24.29
C LEU A 78 -12.09 17.93 -25.14
N LEU A 79 -12.32 18.87 -26.07
CA LEU A 79 -13.36 18.75 -27.07
C LEU A 79 -12.71 18.48 -28.43
N SER A 80 -12.93 17.30 -28.97
CA SER A 80 -12.38 16.88 -30.26
C SER A 80 -12.89 17.78 -31.39
N GLY A 81 -12.01 18.10 -32.34
CA GLY A 81 -12.32 19.03 -33.42
C GLY A 81 -12.12 20.49 -33.04
N THR A 82 -11.69 20.76 -31.81
CA THR A 82 -11.26 22.09 -31.36
C THR A 82 -9.88 22.01 -30.72
N SER A 83 -9.16 23.15 -30.64
CA SER A 83 -7.92 23.25 -29.88
C SER A 83 -8.15 23.64 -28.40
N LYS A 84 -9.41 23.64 -27.96
CA LYS A 84 -9.78 24.07 -26.60
C LYS A 84 -9.70 22.94 -25.61
N SER A 85 -9.06 23.21 -24.48
CA SER A 85 -9.08 22.38 -23.29
C SER A 85 -9.42 23.24 -22.06
N VAL A 86 -10.07 22.64 -21.08
CA VAL A 86 -10.45 23.30 -19.83
C VAL A 86 -10.16 22.36 -18.68
N THR A 87 -9.62 22.89 -17.58
CA THR A 87 -9.37 22.12 -16.36
C THR A 87 -10.56 22.27 -15.41
N THR A 88 -10.98 21.17 -14.79
CA THR A 88 -12.07 21.20 -13.81
C THR A 88 -11.67 21.90 -12.51
N ASP A 89 -12.62 22.62 -11.93
CA ASP A 89 -12.50 23.28 -10.63
C ASP A 89 -12.66 22.27 -9.46
N ALA A 90 -12.59 22.77 -8.21
CA ALA A 90 -12.76 21.97 -6.99
C ALA A 90 -14.14 21.26 -6.89
N GLY A 91 -15.15 21.75 -7.63
CA GLY A 91 -16.45 21.11 -7.79
C GLY A 91 -16.51 20.15 -8.98
N GLY A 92 -15.36 19.83 -9.61
CA GLY A 92 -15.28 19.00 -10.81
C GLY A 92 -15.88 19.65 -12.05
N ARG A 93 -16.21 20.95 -12.03
CA ARG A 93 -16.96 21.62 -13.08
C ARG A 93 -16.04 22.13 -14.18
N PHE A 94 -16.52 22.08 -15.43
CA PHE A 94 -15.87 22.65 -16.59
C PHE A 94 -16.86 23.43 -17.44
N ARG A 95 -16.35 24.38 -18.26
CA ARG A 95 -17.16 25.21 -19.17
C ARG A 95 -16.35 25.57 -20.41
N PHE A 96 -16.87 25.22 -21.57
CA PHE A 96 -16.39 25.69 -22.87
C PHE A 96 -17.31 26.80 -23.42
N GLU A 97 -16.72 27.84 -23.95
CA GLU A 97 -17.43 28.83 -24.77
C GLU A 97 -16.93 28.74 -26.22
N LEU A 98 -17.83 28.51 -27.13
CA LEU A 98 -17.57 28.30 -28.55
C LEU A 98 -18.28 29.37 -29.35
N ASP A 99 -17.50 30.16 -30.05
CA ASP A 99 -18.02 31.30 -30.82
C ASP A 99 -18.63 30.89 -32.17
N SER A 100 -18.27 29.69 -32.68
CA SER A 100 -18.65 29.21 -34.01
C SER A 100 -19.03 27.71 -34.04
N ALA A 101 -19.63 27.20 -32.95
CA ALA A 101 -20.08 25.81 -32.94
C ALA A 101 -21.28 25.62 -33.87
N VAL A 102 -21.28 24.52 -34.62
CA VAL A 102 -22.37 24.12 -35.50
C VAL A 102 -23.14 22.99 -34.79
N ASN A 103 -24.42 22.91 -35.02
CA ASN A 103 -25.23 21.75 -34.58
C ASN A 103 -24.56 20.44 -35.06
N GLY A 104 -24.34 19.51 -34.17
CA GLY A 104 -23.74 18.25 -34.56
C GLY A 104 -23.23 17.40 -33.42
N THR A 105 -22.61 16.29 -33.78
CA THR A 105 -22.00 15.36 -32.84
C THR A 105 -20.55 15.75 -32.61
N TYR A 106 -20.21 16.02 -31.36
CA TYR A 106 -18.85 16.27 -30.92
C TYR A 106 -18.38 15.12 -30.03
N THR A 107 -17.07 14.91 -29.99
CA THR A 107 -16.46 13.94 -29.09
C THR A 107 -15.77 14.71 -27.95
N ILE A 108 -16.15 14.39 -26.72
CA ILE A 108 -15.56 14.97 -25.51
C ILE A 108 -14.87 13.90 -24.71
N GLY A 109 -13.70 14.20 -24.19
CA GLY A 109 -12.91 13.29 -23.32
C GLY A 109 -12.18 14.08 -22.25
N PHE A 110 -11.58 13.39 -21.31
CA PHE A 110 -10.77 14.02 -20.28
C PHE A 110 -9.56 13.17 -19.91
N PHE A 111 -8.54 13.83 -19.36
CA PHE A 111 -7.37 13.21 -18.76
C PHE A 111 -7.24 13.69 -17.32
N HIS A 112 -6.70 12.82 -16.48
CA HIS A 112 -6.40 13.17 -15.10
C HIS A 112 -5.10 12.48 -14.65
N PRO A 113 -4.17 13.15 -13.95
CA PRO A 113 -2.87 12.59 -13.57
C PRO A 113 -2.96 11.26 -12.80
N ALA A 114 -3.96 11.11 -11.92
CA ALA A 114 -4.18 9.87 -11.18
C ALA A 114 -4.57 8.69 -12.08
N LEU A 115 -5.28 8.93 -13.18
CA LEU A 115 -5.63 7.89 -14.15
C LEU A 115 -4.46 7.57 -15.09
N ASP A 116 -3.69 8.59 -15.45
CA ASP A 116 -2.49 8.43 -16.28
C ASP A 116 -1.44 7.58 -15.56
N SER A 117 -1.26 7.77 -14.25
CA SER A 117 -0.38 6.92 -13.44
C SER A 117 -0.83 5.45 -13.37
N LEU A 118 -2.11 5.17 -13.61
CA LEU A 118 -2.67 3.82 -13.76
C LEU A 118 -2.55 3.29 -15.20
N GLY A 119 -2.13 4.11 -16.16
CA GLY A 119 -2.20 3.78 -17.59
C GLY A 119 -3.63 3.68 -18.11
N VAL A 120 -4.61 4.29 -17.43
CA VAL A 120 -6.03 4.24 -17.80
C VAL A 120 -6.42 5.53 -18.49
N THR A 121 -6.83 5.42 -19.75
CA THR A 121 -7.44 6.52 -20.49
C THR A 121 -8.94 6.30 -20.52
N PRO A 122 -9.77 7.18 -19.93
CA PRO A 122 -11.22 7.09 -20.04
C PRO A 122 -11.64 7.15 -21.51
N PRO A 123 -12.59 6.31 -21.94
CA PRO A 123 -13.07 6.37 -23.31
C PRO A 123 -13.78 7.71 -23.57
N PRO A 124 -13.49 8.36 -24.70
CA PRO A 124 -14.18 9.60 -25.07
C PRO A 124 -15.67 9.32 -25.34
N ARG A 125 -16.49 10.33 -25.05
CA ARG A 125 -17.96 10.26 -25.23
C ARG A 125 -18.42 11.13 -26.39
N GLN A 126 -19.36 10.65 -27.18
CA GLN A 126 -20.05 11.48 -28.17
C GLN A 126 -21.21 12.24 -27.53
N ILE A 127 -21.31 13.52 -27.85
CA ILE A 127 -22.35 14.42 -27.37
C ILE A 127 -23.00 15.13 -28.55
N GLN A 128 -24.31 15.37 -28.46
CA GLN A 128 -25.02 16.23 -29.42
C GLN A 128 -24.95 17.67 -28.91
N VAL A 129 -24.41 18.56 -29.71
CA VAL A 129 -24.28 19.99 -29.39
C VAL A 129 -25.28 20.78 -30.22
N HIS A 130 -26.05 21.61 -29.55
CA HIS A 130 -26.97 22.59 -30.16
C HIS A 130 -26.32 23.97 -30.13
N SER A 131 -26.15 24.55 -31.30
CA SER A 131 -25.54 25.89 -31.44
C SER A 131 -26.43 26.96 -30.83
N GLY A 132 -25.80 27.96 -30.22
CA GLY A 132 -26.48 29.12 -29.63
C GLY A 132 -27.20 28.80 -28.31
N GLY A 133 -26.91 27.67 -27.67
CA GLY A 133 -27.53 27.22 -26.42
C GLY A 133 -26.52 26.67 -25.39
N GLU A 134 -27.05 26.34 -24.24
CA GLU A 134 -26.29 25.60 -23.21
C GLU A 134 -26.46 24.09 -23.41
N ASN A 135 -25.34 23.39 -23.46
CA ASN A 135 -25.27 21.93 -23.56
C ASN A 135 -24.61 21.40 -22.29
N PHE A 136 -25.27 20.51 -21.60
CA PHE A 136 -24.78 19.95 -20.34
C PHE A 136 -24.28 18.51 -20.52
N VAL A 137 -23.12 18.21 -19.95
CA VAL A 137 -22.45 16.91 -20.08
C VAL A 137 -21.90 16.44 -18.73
N GLU A 138 -22.24 15.23 -18.38
CA GLU A 138 -21.66 14.53 -17.26
C GLU A 138 -20.60 13.55 -17.76
N LEU A 139 -19.38 13.68 -17.22
CA LEU A 139 -18.28 12.77 -17.45
C LEU A 139 -17.92 12.07 -16.13
N ALA A 140 -17.50 10.83 -16.21
CA ALA A 140 -17.12 10.10 -15.02
C ALA A 140 -15.91 9.22 -15.31
N VAL A 141 -15.05 9.08 -14.29
CA VAL A 141 -14.01 8.05 -14.28
C VAL A 141 -14.69 6.67 -14.38
N PRO A 142 -14.13 5.73 -15.12
CA PRO A 142 -14.65 4.35 -15.11
C PRO A 142 -14.71 3.82 -13.68
N SER A 143 -15.71 2.97 -13.39
CA SER A 143 -15.83 2.35 -12.07
C SER A 143 -14.57 1.53 -11.74
N MET A 144 -14.29 1.35 -10.45
CA MET A 144 -13.21 0.47 -9.98
C MET A 144 -13.24 -0.89 -10.66
N ARG A 145 -14.43 -1.47 -10.78
CA ARG A 145 -14.62 -2.76 -11.44
C ARG A 145 -14.19 -2.70 -12.90
N THR A 146 -14.52 -1.63 -13.61
CA THR A 146 -14.15 -1.43 -15.02
C THR A 146 -12.64 -1.27 -15.16
N ILE A 147 -12.01 -0.49 -14.28
CA ILE A 147 -10.55 -0.28 -14.26
C ILE A 147 -9.85 -1.60 -13.95
N THR A 148 -10.28 -2.30 -12.89
CA THR A 148 -9.67 -3.58 -12.51
C THR A 148 -9.82 -4.60 -13.64
N TYR A 149 -10.97 -4.67 -14.31
CA TYR A 149 -11.18 -5.57 -15.44
C TYR A 149 -10.30 -5.23 -16.65
N ALA A 150 -10.10 -3.95 -16.94
CA ALA A 150 -9.24 -3.49 -18.02
C ALA A 150 -7.75 -3.80 -17.76
N LEU A 151 -7.30 -3.64 -16.52
CA LEU A 151 -5.92 -3.87 -16.11
C LEU A 151 -5.63 -5.33 -15.77
N CYS A 152 -6.66 -6.08 -15.35
CA CYS A 152 -6.58 -7.47 -14.93
C CYS A 152 -7.61 -8.31 -15.71
N PRO A 153 -7.35 -8.64 -16.98
CA PRO A 153 -8.31 -9.30 -17.85
C PRO A 153 -8.66 -10.74 -17.44
N ASP A 154 -7.84 -11.36 -16.57
CA ASP A 154 -8.17 -12.67 -16.01
C ASP A 154 -9.30 -12.54 -14.97
N THR A 155 -10.51 -12.91 -15.37
CA THR A 155 -11.73 -12.82 -14.56
C THR A 155 -11.68 -13.63 -13.27
N SER A 156 -10.87 -14.69 -13.22
CA SER A 156 -10.67 -15.50 -12.01
C SER A 156 -9.95 -14.73 -10.90
N LEU A 157 -9.20 -13.69 -11.27
CA LEU A 157 -8.44 -12.84 -10.35
C LEU A 157 -9.22 -11.60 -9.89
N THR A 158 -10.26 -11.20 -10.62
CA THR A 158 -10.99 -9.94 -10.36
C THR A 158 -12.21 -10.10 -9.47
N ASP A 159 -12.71 -11.32 -9.27
CA ASP A 159 -13.91 -11.54 -8.45
C ASP A 159 -13.58 -11.41 -6.96
N GLY A 160 -13.92 -10.25 -6.40
CA GLY A 160 -13.69 -9.90 -5.00
C GLY A 160 -12.22 -9.62 -4.64
N ARG A 161 -11.32 -9.50 -5.62
CA ARG A 161 -9.89 -9.26 -5.41
C ARG A 161 -9.46 -7.91 -5.95
N GLY A 162 -8.43 -7.34 -5.31
CA GLY A 162 -7.89 -6.04 -5.63
C GLY A 162 -6.69 -6.09 -6.56
N LEU A 163 -6.22 -4.91 -6.85
CA LEU A 163 -5.08 -4.56 -7.68
C LEU A 163 -4.17 -3.62 -6.90
N VAL A 164 -2.87 -3.80 -7.00
CA VAL A 164 -1.89 -2.76 -6.63
C VAL A 164 -1.16 -2.32 -7.88
N ALA A 165 -1.19 -1.02 -8.14
CA ALA A 165 -0.55 -0.42 -9.29
C ALA A 165 0.39 0.71 -8.87
N GLY A 166 1.30 1.08 -9.74
CA GLY A 166 2.22 2.19 -9.53
C GLY A 166 3.41 2.14 -10.49
N THR A 167 4.40 2.97 -10.20
CA THR A 167 5.62 3.07 -11.00
C THR A 167 6.85 2.74 -10.16
N VAL A 168 7.90 2.27 -10.83
CA VAL A 168 9.21 2.09 -10.24
C VAL A 168 10.20 2.98 -10.95
N ARG A 169 10.90 3.82 -10.17
CA ARG A 169 11.88 4.77 -10.70
C ARG A 169 13.22 4.65 -9.97
N ASP A 170 14.26 5.08 -10.64
CA ASP A 170 15.60 5.21 -10.04
C ASP A 170 15.62 6.40 -9.07
N ALA A 171 16.08 6.17 -7.84
CA ALA A 171 16.05 7.17 -6.78
C ALA A 171 16.97 8.38 -7.04
N ALA A 172 18.02 8.23 -7.85
CA ALA A 172 18.97 9.30 -8.13
C ALA A 172 18.58 10.13 -9.36
N THR A 173 18.08 9.46 -10.39
CA THR A 173 17.79 10.08 -11.70
C THR A 173 16.32 10.35 -11.96
N ASP A 174 15.44 9.78 -11.13
CA ASP A 174 13.99 9.78 -11.28
C ASP A 174 13.48 9.17 -12.60
N LYS A 175 14.34 8.45 -13.30
CA LYS A 175 13.97 7.77 -14.56
C LYS A 175 13.18 6.50 -14.26
N PRO A 176 12.17 6.19 -15.08
CA PRO A 176 11.44 4.92 -14.98
C PRO A 176 12.39 3.74 -15.18
N LEU A 177 12.12 2.64 -14.49
CA LEU A 177 12.91 1.42 -14.55
C LEU A 177 12.07 0.27 -15.10
N ASP A 178 12.48 -0.26 -16.23
CA ASP A 178 11.92 -1.46 -16.85
C ASP A 178 12.41 -2.74 -16.18
N SER A 179 11.63 -3.82 -16.31
CA SER A 179 11.98 -5.19 -15.88
C SER A 179 12.33 -5.30 -14.39
N VAL A 180 11.83 -4.39 -13.58
CA VAL A 180 11.94 -4.46 -12.12
C VAL A 180 10.86 -5.41 -11.60
N ARG A 181 11.25 -6.34 -10.74
CA ARG A 181 10.32 -7.25 -10.10
C ARG A 181 9.68 -6.59 -8.87
N VAL A 182 8.37 -6.43 -8.89
CA VAL A 182 7.58 -6.01 -7.73
C VAL A 182 6.90 -7.24 -7.14
N VAL A 183 7.16 -7.50 -5.88
CA VAL A 183 6.61 -8.65 -5.14
C VAL A 183 5.68 -8.12 -4.06
N LEU A 184 4.47 -8.66 -4.01
CA LEU A 184 3.49 -8.38 -2.96
C LEU A 184 3.19 -9.67 -2.21
N MET A 185 3.09 -9.57 -0.88
CA MET A 185 2.86 -10.71 0.00
C MET A 185 1.79 -10.40 1.03
N TRP A 186 0.95 -11.40 1.33
CA TRP A 186 -0.07 -11.30 2.39
C TRP A 186 -0.37 -12.68 2.96
N THR A 187 -1.05 -12.69 4.09
CA THR A 187 -1.55 -13.92 4.69
C THR A 187 -3.00 -14.13 4.28
N GLY A 188 -3.27 -15.18 3.52
CA GLY A 188 -4.61 -15.63 3.19
C GLY A 188 -5.11 -16.68 4.18
N MET A 189 -6.41 -16.97 4.12
CA MET A 189 -7.01 -18.08 4.83
C MET A 189 -7.40 -19.17 3.85
N SER A 190 -7.09 -20.43 4.18
CA SER A 190 -7.57 -21.61 3.46
C SER A 190 -8.53 -22.34 4.36
N VAL A 191 -9.75 -22.59 3.87
CA VAL A 191 -10.78 -23.33 4.59
C VAL A 191 -10.74 -24.77 4.09
N GLY A 192 -10.36 -25.68 4.97
CA GLY A 192 -10.50 -27.13 4.77
C GLY A 192 -11.79 -27.65 5.41
N ASN A 193 -12.07 -28.94 5.25
CA ASN A 193 -13.30 -29.58 5.78
C ASN A 193 -13.45 -29.45 7.30
N THR A 194 -12.34 -29.33 8.05
CA THR A 194 -12.34 -29.31 9.53
C THR A 194 -11.47 -28.21 10.13
N SER A 195 -10.77 -27.42 9.31
CA SER A 195 -9.83 -26.41 9.82
C SER A 195 -9.71 -25.20 8.90
N VAL A 196 -9.47 -24.03 9.50
CA VAL A 196 -9.07 -22.82 8.81
C VAL A 196 -7.59 -22.59 9.07
N THR A 197 -6.79 -22.58 8.02
CA THR A 197 -5.34 -22.38 8.11
C THR A 197 -4.92 -21.08 7.47
N LYS A 198 -3.95 -20.39 8.09
CA LYS A 198 -3.31 -19.23 7.50
C LYS A 198 -2.30 -19.69 6.44
N VAL A 199 -2.46 -19.19 5.22
CA VAL A 199 -1.59 -19.57 4.10
C VAL A 199 -0.95 -18.29 3.55
N PRO A 200 0.39 -18.25 3.42
CA PRO A 200 1.05 -17.16 2.76
C PRO A 200 0.68 -17.14 1.28
N ARG A 201 0.44 -15.96 0.75
CA ARG A 201 0.16 -15.70 -0.65
C ARG A 201 1.13 -14.65 -1.16
N ALA A 202 1.53 -14.76 -2.42
CA ALA A 202 2.35 -13.77 -3.07
C ALA A 202 1.94 -13.62 -4.53
N VAL A 203 2.12 -12.42 -5.04
CA VAL A 203 2.09 -12.11 -6.46
C VAL A 203 3.37 -11.38 -6.84
N SER A 204 3.88 -11.63 -8.04
CA SER A 204 5.10 -11.03 -8.55
C SER A 204 4.89 -10.60 -9.98
N VAL A 205 5.16 -9.33 -10.26
CA VAL A 205 5.02 -8.72 -11.60
C VAL A 205 6.31 -8.00 -11.99
N LEU A 206 6.49 -7.76 -13.27
CA LEU A 206 7.59 -6.95 -13.80
C LEU A 206 7.04 -5.60 -14.25
N THR A 207 7.84 -4.56 -14.10
CA THR A 207 7.54 -3.25 -14.69
C THR A 207 7.72 -3.29 -16.21
N ASP A 208 6.95 -2.45 -16.89
CA ASP A 208 7.07 -2.18 -18.32
C ASP A 208 8.16 -1.11 -18.63
N GLU A 209 8.30 -0.72 -19.89
CA GLU A 209 9.26 0.30 -20.37
C GLU A 209 9.04 1.69 -19.73
N LYS A 210 7.83 1.98 -19.23
CA LYS A 210 7.48 3.21 -18.51
C LYS A 210 7.70 3.08 -17.01
N GLY A 211 8.21 1.94 -16.56
CA GLY A 211 8.36 1.61 -15.14
C GLY A 211 7.04 1.27 -14.44
N SER A 212 5.93 1.13 -15.16
CA SER A 212 4.61 0.86 -14.58
C SER A 212 4.43 -0.61 -14.25
N TYR A 213 3.68 -0.91 -13.20
CA TYR A 213 3.32 -2.27 -12.82
C TYR A 213 1.87 -2.36 -12.34
N HIS A 214 1.26 -3.52 -12.60
CA HIS A 214 -0.09 -3.85 -12.17
C HIS A 214 -0.07 -5.25 -11.54
N ALA A 215 -0.21 -5.32 -10.22
CA ALA A 215 -0.23 -6.58 -9.48
C ALA A 215 -1.67 -6.98 -9.17
N CYS A 216 -2.22 -7.86 -10.00
CA CYS A 216 -3.59 -8.36 -9.90
C CYS A 216 -3.73 -9.50 -8.88
N GLY A 217 -4.92 -9.73 -8.38
CA GLY A 217 -5.23 -10.84 -7.47
C GLY A 217 -4.84 -10.58 -6.01
N VAL A 218 -4.62 -9.33 -5.66
CA VAL A 218 -4.35 -8.90 -4.27
C VAL A 218 -5.67 -8.74 -3.52
N PRO A 219 -5.80 -9.16 -2.25
CA PRO A 219 -7.05 -9.03 -1.52
C PRO A 219 -7.38 -7.55 -1.26
N ALA A 220 -8.63 -7.16 -1.56
CA ALA A 220 -9.17 -5.84 -1.21
C ALA A 220 -9.44 -5.73 0.30
N GLY A 221 -9.47 -4.50 0.84
CA GLY A 221 -9.74 -4.24 2.25
C GLY A 221 -8.62 -4.69 3.21
N THR A 222 -7.40 -4.94 2.71
CA THR A 222 -6.30 -5.45 3.53
C THR A 222 -5.01 -4.65 3.35
N ARG A 223 -4.05 -4.91 4.24
CA ARG A 223 -2.67 -4.47 4.08
C ARG A 223 -1.83 -5.63 3.55
N VAL A 224 -1.02 -5.34 2.57
CA VAL A 224 -0.05 -6.28 2.00
C VAL A 224 1.35 -5.72 2.15
N THR A 225 2.34 -6.59 2.19
CA THR A 225 3.75 -6.18 2.21
C THR A 225 4.27 -6.20 0.79
N ALA A 226 4.98 -5.15 0.36
CA ALA A 226 5.48 -5.03 -1.00
C ALA A 226 6.95 -4.63 -1.04
N GLN A 227 7.66 -5.09 -2.07
CA GLN A 227 9.06 -4.76 -2.34
C GLN A 227 9.30 -4.72 -3.85
N ALA A 228 10.02 -3.71 -4.33
CA ALA A 228 10.55 -3.66 -5.68
C ALA A 228 12.02 -4.05 -5.68
N ARG A 229 12.45 -4.90 -6.65
CA ARG A 229 13.83 -5.38 -6.72
C ARG A 229 14.32 -5.61 -8.15
N THR A 230 15.58 -5.32 -8.39
CA THR A 230 16.36 -5.76 -9.55
C THR A 230 17.29 -6.90 -9.12
N ARG A 231 18.23 -7.29 -9.97
CA ARG A 231 19.27 -8.27 -9.61
C ARG A 231 20.23 -7.76 -8.54
N THR A 232 20.48 -6.45 -8.49
CA THR A 232 21.51 -5.84 -7.64
C THR A 232 20.97 -4.86 -6.60
N GLN A 233 19.75 -4.38 -6.78
CA GLN A 233 19.15 -3.32 -5.99
C GLN A 233 17.74 -3.71 -5.53
N ARG A 234 17.33 -3.20 -4.39
CA ARG A 234 15.99 -3.44 -3.84
C ARG A 234 15.52 -2.27 -2.98
N SER A 235 14.22 -2.07 -2.94
CA SER A 235 13.57 -1.22 -1.95
C SER A 235 13.54 -1.88 -0.57
N GLY A 236 13.17 -1.15 0.45
CA GLY A 236 12.68 -1.74 1.71
C GLY A 236 11.38 -2.51 1.49
N TRP A 237 11.07 -3.44 2.40
CA TRP A 237 9.72 -3.98 2.53
C TRP A 237 8.81 -2.93 3.14
N ILE A 238 7.72 -2.61 2.49
CA ILE A 238 6.76 -1.61 2.94
C ILE A 238 5.36 -2.18 3.01
N GLU A 239 4.53 -1.63 3.88
CA GLU A 239 3.10 -1.94 3.90
C GLU A 239 2.38 -1.10 2.86
N VAL A 240 1.50 -1.73 2.08
CA VAL A 240 0.61 -1.09 1.10
C VAL A 240 -0.82 -1.40 1.50
N ASN A 241 -1.62 -0.37 1.66
CA ASN A 241 -3.04 -0.52 1.93
C ASN A 241 -3.78 -0.73 0.60
N VAL A 242 -4.54 -1.80 0.50
CA VAL A 242 -5.46 -2.05 -0.62
C VAL A 242 -6.86 -1.73 -0.10
N PRO A 243 -7.49 -0.63 -0.51
CA PRO A 243 -8.79 -0.23 -0.01
C PRO A 243 -9.89 -1.25 -0.39
N GLU A 244 -11.06 -1.16 0.23
CA GLU A 244 -12.22 -2.00 -0.11
C GLU A 244 -12.65 -1.84 -1.57
N GLY A 245 -12.46 -0.65 -2.14
CA GLY A 245 -12.64 -0.40 -3.57
C GLY A 245 -11.72 -1.21 -4.48
N GLY A 246 -10.67 -1.83 -3.95
CA GLY A 246 -9.86 -2.83 -4.63
C GLY A 246 -8.64 -2.31 -5.37
N ILE A 247 -8.35 -1.00 -5.43
CA ILE A 247 -7.12 -0.49 -6.06
C ILE A 247 -6.26 0.24 -5.03
N GLY A 248 -5.08 -0.33 -4.76
CA GLY A 248 -4.02 0.32 -4.01
C GLY A 248 -3.00 0.94 -4.96
N MET A 249 -2.56 2.17 -4.64
CA MET A 249 -1.52 2.85 -5.40
C MET A 249 -0.23 2.89 -4.61
N ARG A 250 0.89 2.48 -5.24
CA ARG A 250 2.20 2.60 -4.62
C ARG A 250 3.32 2.72 -5.66
N ASP A 251 4.02 3.83 -5.62
CA ASP A 251 5.27 4.00 -6.37
C ASP A 251 6.47 3.54 -5.56
N PHE A 252 7.52 3.07 -6.25
CA PHE A 252 8.77 2.69 -5.65
C PHE A 252 9.92 3.49 -6.24
N LEU A 253 10.84 3.89 -5.37
CA LEU A 253 12.17 4.31 -5.76
C LEU A 253 13.16 3.18 -5.46
N ILE A 254 14.02 2.87 -6.42
CA ILE A 254 15.14 1.94 -6.23
C ILE A 254 16.44 2.75 -6.26
N GLY A 255 17.21 2.66 -5.19
CA GLY A 255 18.51 3.28 -5.07
C GLY A 255 19.62 2.25 -4.88
N THR A 256 20.83 2.64 -5.23
CA THR A 256 22.02 1.85 -4.91
C THR A 256 22.22 1.77 -3.40
N ARG A 257 22.21 0.56 -2.87
CA ARG A 257 22.72 0.29 -1.53
C ARG A 257 24.24 0.13 -1.66
N PRO A 258 25.04 0.85 -0.89
CA PRO A 258 26.48 0.58 -0.85
C PRO A 258 26.71 -0.90 -0.52
N PRO A 259 27.62 -1.60 -1.21
CA PRO A 259 27.89 -2.98 -0.90
C PRO A 259 28.32 -3.12 0.57
N ALA A 260 27.75 -4.11 1.27
CA ALA A 260 28.04 -4.39 2.69
C ALA A 260 29.53 -4.59 2.98
N ALA A 261 30.32 -4.90 1.96
CA ALA A 261 31.78 -5.08 2.05
C ALA A 261 32.57 -3.80 2.41
N VAL A 262 32.01 -2.60 2.18
CA VAL A 262 32.70 -1.34 2.56
C VAL A 262 32.50 -1.07 4.05
N ALA A 263 31.39 -1.49 4.63
CA ALA A 263 31.11 -1.34 6.06
C ALA A 263 31.94 -2.30 6.95
N ALA A 264 32.24 -3.51 6.44
CA ALA A 264 32.91 -4.55 7.23
C ALA A 264 34.42 -4.34 7.39
N ARG A 265 35.09 -3.61 6.50
CA ARG A 265 36.56 -3.39 6.57
C ARG A 265 36.99 -2.28 7.54
N GLN A 266 36.04 -1.45 8.02
CA GLN A 266 36.38 -0.35 8.97
C GLN A 266 35.93 -0.62 10.40
N ALA A 267 35.29 -1.76 10.69
CA ALA A 267 34.79 -2.11 12.02
C ALA A 267 35.83 -2.81 12.94
N ALA A 268 37.10 -2.84 12.55
CA ALA A 268 38.15 -3.56 13.30
C ALA A 268 38.86 -2.70 14.36
N ASP A 269 38.34 -1.54 14.73
CA ASP A 269 38.93 -0.74 15.78
C ASP A 269 37.94 -0.33 16.87
N THR A 270 38.37 -0.57 18.07
CA THR A 270 37.74 -0.45 19.38
C THR A 270 37.01 0.86 19.65
N GLY A 271 35.80 0.74 20.18
CA GLY A 271 35.00 1.82 20.70
C GLY A 271 33.67 1.96 19.96
N ARG A 272 32.59 2.17 20.69
CA ARG A 272 31.22 2.40 20.18
C ARG A 272 31.21 3.41 19.03
N LYS A 273 31.38 2.93 17.81
CA LYS A 273 31.45 3.76 16.62
C LYS A 273 30.03 4.16 16.23
N ALA A 274 29.84 5.44 15.95
CA ALA A 274 28.58 5.92 15.39
C ALA A 274 28.22 5.11 14.13
N PRO A 275 26.93 4.79 13.88
CA PRO A 275 26.51 4.05 12.71
C PRO A 275 27.01 4.71 11.43
N GLN A 276 27.63 3.93 10.53
CA GLN A 276 28.17 4.49 9.29
C GLN A 276 27.06 4.86 8.31
N PRO A 277 27.21 5.99 7.60
CA PRO A 277 26.26 6.38 6.55
C PRO A 277 26.16 5.30 5.48
N LEU A 278 24.93 4.96 5.08
CA LEU A 278 24.62 4.01 4.00
C LEU A 278 24.31 4.72 2.68
N GLY A 279 24.32 6.04 2.69
CA GLY A 279 24.02 6.88 1.51
C GLY A 279 24.08 8.37 1.87
N SER A 280 23.49 9.19 1.04
CA SER A 280 23.49 10.66 1.17
C SER A 280 22.09 11.26 1.32
N ALA A 281 21.04 10.45 1.40
CA ALA A 281 19.69 10.93 1.60
C ALA A 281 19.46 11.37 3.06
N ILE A 282 18.55 12.29 3.25
CA ILE A 282 18.20 12.88 4.54
C ILE A 282 16.70 12.77 4.72
N LEU A 283 16.30 12.30 5.89
CA LEU A 283 14.90 12.30 6.33
C LEU A 283 14.73 13.25 7.50
N THR A 284 13.77 14.16 7.41
CA THR A 284 13.34 15.03 8.50
C THR A 284 11.86 14.85 8.74
N GLY A 285 11.41 15.27 9.90
CA GLY A 285 9.97 15.23 10.19
C GLY A 285 9.64 15.54 11.62
N THR A 286 8.37 15.33 11.94
CA THR A 286 7.83 15.51 13.28
C THR A 286 7.06 14.26 13.71
N VAL A 287 7.14 13.95 15.00
CA VAL A 287 6.36 12.87 15.63
C VAL A 287 5.38 13.48 16.60
N THR A 288 4.11 13.16 16.45
CA THR A 288 3.02 13.64 17.32
C THR A 288 2.16 12.49 17.80
N ALA A 289 1.47 12.68 18.91
CA ALA A 289 0.36 11.82 19.30
C ALA A 289 -0.90 12.14 18.45
N THR A 290 -1.93 11.30 18.55
CA THR A 290 -3.21 11.50 17.86
C THR A 290 -3.93 12.79 18.21
N ASN A 291 -3.67 13.35 19.40
CA ASN A 291 -4.17 14.64 19.84
C ASN A 291 -3.35 15.84 19.33
N GLY A 292 -2.33 15.60 18.49
CA GLY A 292 -1.46 16.63 17.95
C GLY A 292 -0.30 17.06 18.86
N GLN A 293 -0.17 16.51 20.06
CA GLN A 293 0.95 16.82 20.95
C GLN A 293 2.26 16.28 20.40
N PRO A 294 3.35 17.08 20.38
CA PRO A 294 4.67 16.62 19.97
C PRO A 294 5.21 15.57 20.95
N LEU A 295 5.86 14.56 20.43
CA LEU A 295 6.46 13.49 21.21
C LEU A 295 7.97 13.65 21.27
N GLU A 296 8.50 14.10 22.41
CA GLU A 296 9.93 14.19 22.69
C GLU A 296 10.52 12.79 22.94
N GLY A 297 11.74 12.56 22.45
CA GLY A 297 12.48 11.31 22.70
C GLY A 297 11.98 10.11 21.91
N ALA A 298 10.99 10.27 21.02
CA ALA A 298 10.55 9.21 20.13
C ALA A 298 11.72 8.71 19.27
N GLN A 299 11.86 7.39 19.15
CA GLN A 299 12.90 6.76 18.35
C GLN A 299 12.42 6.55 16.92
N ILE A 300 13.24 6.98 15.97
CA ILE A 300 13.05 6.74 14.54
C ILE A 300 14.18 5.79 14.10
N LEU A 301 13.82 4.62 13.57
CA LEU A 301 14.77 3.59 13.14
C LEU A 301 14.54 3.27 11.68
N LEU A 302 15.60 3.29 10.86
CA LEU A 302 15.55 2.76 9.50
C LEU A 302 15.61 1.23 9.57
N LEU A 303 14.52 0.57 9.17
CA LEU A 303 14.44 -0.89 9.24
C LEU A 303 15.53 -1.55 8.38
N GLY A 304 16.13 -2.62 8.91
CA GLY A 304 17.26 -3.30 8.26
C GLY A 304 18.61 -2.65 8.49
N THR A 305 18.71 -1.62 9.36
CA THR A 305 19.97 -0.92 9.65
C THR A 305 20.06 -0.54 11.14
N GLU A 306 21.23 -0.04 11.57
CA GLU A 306 21.40 0.58 12.89
C GLU A 306 21.20 2.10 12.86
N LEU A 307 20.81 2.65 11.68
CA LEU A 307 20.60 4.08 11.54
C LEU A 307 19.30 4.50 12.22
N GLY A 308 19.42 5.45 13.13
CA GLY A 308 18.29 5.98 13.86
C GLY A 308 18.54 7.39 14.38
N SER A 309 17.46 8.03 14.81
CA SER A 309 17.45 9.35 15.45
C SER A 309 16.41 9.37 16.57
N ARG A 310 16.41 10.46 17.34
CA ARG A 310 15.38 10.75 18.34
C ARG A 310 14.80 12.12 18.07
N THR A 311 13.54 12.29 18.47
CA THR A 311 12.88 13.60 18.41
C THR A 311 13.36 14.51 19.54
N ASP A 312 13.38 15.80 19.27
CA ASP A 312 13.58 16.87 20.25
C ASP A 312 12.24 17.22 20.97
N GLN A 313 12.26 18.28 21.81
CA GLN A 313 11.09 18.75 22.56
C GLN A 313 9.92 19.18 21.69
N SER A 314 10.17 19.58 20.45
CA SER A 314 9.12 19.92 19.47
C SER A 314 8.60 18.72 18.70
N GLY A 315 9.09 17.51 19.00
CA GLY A 315 8.80 16.31 18.25
C GLY A 315 9.54 16.23 16.92
N ALA A 316 10.44 17.17 16.62
CA ALA A 316 11.17 17.19 15.37
C ALA A 316 12.39 16.24 15.40
N PHE A 317 12.72 15.66 14.24
CA PHE A 317 13.88 14.81 14.08
C PHE A 317 14.57 15.05 12.74
N ARG A 318 15.87 14.69 12.69
CA ARG A 318 16.67 14.64 11.46
C ARG A 318 17.50 13.36 11.46
N LEU A 319 17.43 12.61 10.38
CA LEU A 319 18.19 11.38 10.17
C LEU A 319 18.88 11.46 8.80
N GLY A 320 20.20 11.52 8.82
CA GLY A 320 21.05 11.61 7.63
C GLY A 320 21.79 10.31 7.33
N GLY A 321 22.49 10.28 6.18
CA GLY A 321 23.28 9.12 5.80
C GLY A 321 22.44 7.94 5.31
N LEU A 322 21.21 8.18 4.87
CA LEU A 322 20.26 7.17 4.46
C LEU A 322 20.50 6.69 3.02
N PRO A 323 20.31 5.40 2.74
CA PRO A 323 20.35 4.90 1.37
C PRO A 323 19.18 5.48 0.56
N GLY A 324 19.43 5.77 -0.72
CA GLY A 324 18.35 6.14 -1.65
C GLY A 324 17.37 4.98 -1.87
N GLY A 325 16.17 5.33 -2.32
CA GLY A 325 15.10 4.38 -2.61
C GLY A 325 13.98 4.41 -1.59
N THR A 326 12.92 3.68 -1.88
CA THR A 326 11.81 3.46 -0.94
C THR A 326 12.30 2.59 0.22
N GLN A 327 12.16 3.09 1.43
CA GLN A 327 12.60 2.45 2.66
C GLN A 327 11.44 2.38 3.66
N SER A 328 11.61 1.58 4.71
CA SER A 328 10.69 1.54 5.83
C SER A 328 11.37 2.06 7.09
N ILE A 329 10.75 3.00 7.76
CA ILE A 329 11.16 3.43 9.10
C ILE A 329 10.15 2.93 10.13
N GLU A 330 10.63 2.72 11.33
CA GLU A 330 9.77 2.44 12.48
C GLU A 330 9.93 3.56 13.50
N VAL A 331 8.80 4.09 13.96
CA VAL A 331 8.73 5.12 15.00
C VAL A 331 8.19 4.50 16.26
N ARG A 332 8.91 4.66 17.37
CA ARG A 332 8.59 4.08 18.68
C ARG A 332 8.67 5.13 19.77
N GLN A 333 7.73 5.07 20.73
CA GLN A 333 7.76 5.85 21.96
C GLN A 333 7.14 5.03 23.09
N ILE A 334 7.68 5.14 24.30
CA ILE A 334 7.12 4.47 25.47
C ILE A 334 5.70 4.99 25.70
N GLY A 335 4.76 4.08 25.92
CA GLY A 335 3.32 4.41 26.07
C GLY A 335 2.54 4.49 24.76
N TYR A 336 3.19 4.33 23.61
CA TYR A 336 2.57 4.40 22.29
C TYR A 336 2.75 3.10 21.51
N ALA A 337 1.81 2.82 20.61
CA ALA A 337 1.96 1.72 19.68
C ALA A 337 3.03 2.05 18.63
N PRO A 338 4.05 1.19 18.41
CA PRO A 338 5.05 1.43 17.37
C PRO A 338 4.38 1.39 15.99
N ARG A 339 4.82 2.29 15.10
CA ARG A 339 4.22 2.42 13.77
C ARG A 339 5.30 2.47 12.70
N ARG A 340 5.02 1.80 11.57
CA ARG A 340 5.91 1.79 10.40
C ARG A 340 5.41 2.75 9.34
N TYR A 341 6.36 3.41 8.68
CA TYR A 341 6.11 4.34 7.59
C TYR A 341 7.01 4.01 6.41
N ALA A 342 6.44 3.97 5.23
CA ALA A 342 7.20 3.94 4.01
C ALA A 342 7.68 5.36 3.69
N VAL A 343 8.96 5.50 3.35
CA VAL A 343 9.59 6.78 3.00
C VAL A 343 10.35 6.63 1.69
N ASP A 344 10.18 7.61 0.82
CA ASP A 344 10.85 7.68 -0.47
C ASP A 344 12.04 8.63 -0.37
N LEU A 345 13.24 8.09 -0.49
CA LEU A 345 14.50 8.77 -0.23
C LEU A 345 15.29 8.95 -1.54
N ALA A 346 15.53 10.19 -1.93
CA ALA A 346 16.41 10.50 -3.05
C ALA A 346 17.81 10.90 -2.54
N PRO A 347 18.91 10.43 -3.18
CA PRO A 347 20.27 10.84 -2.81
C PRO A 347 20.42 12.35 -2.85
N HIS A 348 21.15 12.91 -1.88
CA HIS A 348 21.40 14.34 -1.73
C HIS A 348 20.15 15.23 -1.57
N LYS A 349 18.99 14.63 -1.35
CA LYS A 349 17.74 15.36 -1.10
C LYS A 349 17.23 15.10 0.30
N GLU A 350 16.48 16.08 0.80
CA GLU A 350 15.75 15.97 2.06
C GLU A 350 14.30 15.55 1.77
N SER A 351 13.89 14.45 2.39
CA SER A 351 12.50 13.99 2.43
C SER A 351 11.89 14.33 3.76
N LYS A 352 10.60 14.69 3.79
CA LYS A 352 9.90 15.11 5.00
C LYS A 352 8.71 14.21 5.29
N ILE A 353 8.51 13.88 6.58
CA ILE A 353 7.38 13.05 7.03
C ILE A 353 6.78 13.61 8.32
N THR A 354 5.48 13.45 8.49
CA THR A 354 4.79 13.60 9.76
C THR A 354 4.34 12.22 10.25
N ALA A 355 4.84 11.80 11.39
CA ALA A 355 4.49 10.52 12.00
C ALA A 355 3.54 10.75 13.18
N VAL A 356 2.43 9.99 13.21
CA VAL A 356 1.45 10.05 14.28
C VAL A 356 1.42 8.71 15.00
N LEU A 357 1.62 8.70 16.32
CA LEU A 357 1.54 7.52 17.16
C LEU A 357 0.25 7.52 17.97
N GLU A 358 -0.35 6.34 18.06
CA GLU A 358 -1.55 6.09 18.88
C GLU A 358 -1.13 5.69 20.29
N GLU A 359 -1.75 6.28 21.31
CA GLU A 359 -1.52 5.86 22.68
C GLU A 359 -1.92 4.39 22.85
N ARG A 360 -1.03 3.64 23.47
CA ARG A 360 -1.31 2.26 23.84
C ARG A 360 -1.96 2.30 25.22
N ALA A 361 -3.24 1.98 25.29
CA ALA A 361 -3.86 1.71 26.57
C ALA A 361 -3.08 0.57 27.25
N VAL A 362 -2.32 0.90 28.28
CA VAL A 362 -1.58 -0.08 29.07
C VAL A 362 -2.62 -0.79 29.94
N VAL A 363 -3.13 -1.91 29.45
CA VAL A 363 -3.71 -2.90 30.35
C VAL A 363 -2.52 -3.49 31.13
N LEU A 364 -2.28 -2.99 32.31
CA LEU A 364 -1.33 -3.57 33.25
C LEU A 364 -1.90 -4.90 33.75
N GLU A 365 -1.71 -5.95 32.98
CA GLU A 365 -1.62 -7.27 33.60
C GLU A 365 -0.33 -7.27 34.41
N ALA A 366 -0.45 -7.58 35.69
CA ALA A 366 0.69 -7.70 36.59
C ALA A 366 1.64 -8.76 36.04
N VAL A 367 2.68 -8.30 35.33
CA VAL A 367 3.79 -9.18 34.91
C VAL A 367 4.68 -9.36 36.12
N GLU A 368 4.63 -10.53 36.73
CA GLU A 368 5.68 -11.00 37.64
C GLU A 368 7.00 -11.01 36.85
N VAL A 369 7.87 -10.04 37.15
CA VAL A 369 9.20 -9.96 36.58
C VAL A 369 10.08 -11.03 37.25
N ALA A 370 10.01 -12.26 36.75
CA ALA A 370 11.09 -13.23 36.95
C ALA A 370 12.19 -12.91 35.94
N ALA A 371 13.25 -12.26 36.40
CA ALA A 371 14.45 -12.00 35.60
C ALA A 371 15.12 -13.34 35.21
N LYS A 372 14.69 -13.94 34.11
CA LYS A 372 15.43 -14.97 33.41
C LYS A 372 16.07 -14.32 32.17
N LYS A 373 17.39 -14.44 32.05
CA LYS A 373 18.13 -14.17 30.82
C LYS A 373 17.63 -15.12 29.73
N GLY A 374 16.53 -14.80 29.08
CA GLY A 374 16.00 -15.51 27.91
C GLY A 374 16.43 -14.84 26.62
N SER A 375 16.26 -15.52 25.51
CA SER A 375 16.59 -15.00 24.16
C SER A 375 15.80 -13.73 23.76
N GLY A 376 14.74 -13.40 24.50
CA GLY A 376 13.79 -12.34 24.15
C GLY A 376 12.86 -12.70 22.99
N ILE A 377 12.92 -13.92 22.48
CA ILE A 377 12.11 -14.42 21.36
C ILE A 377 10.91 -15.19 21.91
N PRO A 378 9.68 -14.86 21.55
CA PRO A 378 8.48 -15.54 22.02
C PRO A 378 8.53 -17.05 21.79
N GLY A 379 8.40 -17.84 22.87
CA GLY A 379 8.37 -19.30 22.83
C GLY A 379 9.68 -20.00 22.49
N PHE A 380 10.72 -19.31 21.99
CA PHE A 380 11.99 -19.91 21.55
C PHE A 380 12.68 -20.70 22.67
N ASP A 381 12.86 -20.08 23.84
CA ASP A 381 13.54 -20.72 24.96
C ASP A 381 12.80 -21.96 25.46
N GLN A 382 11.46 -21.92 25.39
CA GLN A 382 10.65 -23.09 25.75
C GLN A 382 10.76 -24.22 24.73
N ARG A 383 10.72 -23.88 23.42
CA ARG A 383 10.91 -24.86 22.35
C ARG A 383 12.31 -25.47 22.37
N LYS A 384 13.33 -24.66 22.60
CA LYS A 384 14.72 -25.10 22.77
C LYS A 384 14.86 -26.04 23.96
N LYS A 385 14.16 -25.80 25.08
CA LYS A 385 14.18 -26.66 26.28
C LYS A 385 13.45 -27.98 26.07
N ASN A 386 12.37 -27.95 25.28
CA ASN A 386 11.52 -29.13 25.03
C ASN A 386 12.07 -30.08 23.95
N GLY A 387 13.07 -29.67 23.16
CA GLY A 387 14.05 -30.60 22.63
C GLY A 387 13.82 -31.16 21.23
N PHE A 388 12.86 -30.78 20.45
CA PHE A 388 12.73 -31.23 19.06
C PHE A 388 13.22 -30.14 18.10
N GLY A 389 14.29 -30.41 17.34
CA GLY A 389 14.89 -29.47 16.39
C GLY A 389 16.32 -29.07 16.72
N THR A 390 16.94 -28.31 15.82
CA THR A 390 18.28 -27.73 16.00
C THR A 390 18.14 -26.23 16.20
N TYR A 391 18.74 -25.71 17.26
CA TYR A 391 18.64 -24.31 17.64
C TYR A 391 20.01 -23.65 17.52
N ILE A 392 20.09 -22.56 16.78
CA ILE A 392 21.31 -21.74 16.63
C ILE A 392 21.00 -20.40 17.28
N THR A 393 21.73 -20.10 18.34
CA THR A 393 21.60 -18.82 19.07
C THR A 393 22.49 -17.74 18.46
N ARG A 394 22.32 -16.50 18.89
CA ARG A 394 23.19 -15.39 18.49
C ARG A 394 24.65 -15.69 18.73
N ASP A 395 24.97 -16.21 19.92
CA ASP A 395 26.34 -16.58 20.29
C ASP A 395 26.92 -17.65 19.35
N ASP A 396 26.08 -18.60 18.90
CA ASP A 396 26.52 -19.63 17.95
C ASP A 396 26.80 -19.04 16.57
N ILE A 397 26.00 -18.05 16.12
CA ILE A 397 26.17 -17.36 14.85
C ILE A 397 27.48 -16.57 14.87
N GLU A 398 27.74 -15.85 15.95
CA GLU A 398 28.97 -15.05 16.12
C GLU A 398 30.21 -15.94 16.18
N LYS A 399 30.16 -17.03 16.93
CA LYS A 399 31.27 -17.99 17.02
C LYS A 399 31.60 -18.65 15.68
N ARG A 400 30.59 -18.89 14.83
CA ARG A 400 30.77 -19.51 13.52
C ARG A 400 31.36 -18.57 12.49
N GLY A 401 31.24 -17.25 12.67
CA GLY A 401 31.74 -16.23 11.75
C GLY A 401 31.17 -16.37 10.33
N ALA A 402 29.93 -16.83 10.21
CA ALA A 402 29.32 -17.11 8.92
C ALA A 402 29.21 -15.84 8.06
N ILE A 403 29.66 -15.94 6.81
CA ILE A 403 29.57 -14.84 5.84
C ILE A 403 28.19 -14.82 5.18
N ARG A 404 27.56 -16.00 5.05
CA ARG A 404 26.25 -16.19 4.46
C ARG A 404 25.31 -16.88 5.43
N THR A 405 24.04 -16.58 5.34
CA THR A 405 23.01 -17.25 6.16
C THR A 405 22.97 -18.76 5.89
N THR A 406 23.16 -19.16 4.64
CA THR A 406 23.22 -20.59 4.27
C THR A 406 24.41 -21.32 4.86
N ASP A 407 25.52 -20.63 5.18
CA ASP A 407 26.67 -21.26 5.82
C ASP A 407 26.34 -21.76 7.24
N LEU A 408 25.38 -21.15 7.93
CA LEU A 408 24.90 -21.59 9.25
C LEU A 408 24.26 -22.97 9.22
N PHE A 409 23.75 -23.42 8.09
CA PHE A 409 23.08 -24.70 7.92
C PHE A 409 24.03 -25.84 7.54
N ARG A 410 25.23 -25.57 7.01
CA ARG A 410 26.17 -26.59 6.53
C ARG A 410 26.62 -27.56 7.60
N THR A 411 26.64 -27.14 8.86
CA THR A 411 27.07 -27.95 9.99
C THR A 411 25.95 -28.73 10.66
N ILE A 412 24.71 -28.61 10.18
CA ILE A 412 23.55 -29.26 10.77
C ILE A 412 23.39 -30.65 10.15
N PRO A 413 23.48 -31.76 10.92
CA PRO A 413 23.28 -33.08 10.38
C PRO A 413 21.91 -33.22 9.71
N GLY A 414 21.90 -33.76 8.49
CA GLY A 414 20.66 -33.93 7.71
C GLY A 414 20.15 -32.71 6.99
N VAL A 415 20.94 -31.62 6.94
CA VAL A 415 20.70 -30.43 6.12
C VAL A 415 21.77 -30.32 5.05
N GLN A 416 21.37 -30.09 3.83
CA GLN A 416 22.25 -29.88 2.68
C GLN A 416 22.06 -28.48 2.10
N VAL A 417 23.17 -27.84 1.76
CA VAL A 417 23.20 -26.54 1.08
C VAL A 417 23.72 -26.75 -0.32
N GLN A 418 22.90 -26.50 -1.33
CA GLN A 418 23.24 -26.75 -2.73
C GLN A 418 23.12 -25.46 -3.56
N TRP A 419 23.96 -25.34 -4.56
CA TRP A 419 23.90 -24.29 -5.56
C TRP A 419 22.90 -24.67 -6.67
N ASN A 420 21.90 -23.83 -6.96
CA ASN A 420 20.86 -24.09 -7.94
C ASN A 420 21.02 -23.29 -9.27
N GLY A 421 22.18 -22.66 -9.49
CA GLY A 421 22.45 -21.82 -10.65
C GLY A 421 22.18 -20.33 -10.42
N SER A 422 21.33 -19.94 -9.46
CA SER A 422 21.01 -18.55 -9.13
C SER A 422 21.36 -18.17 -7.68
N GLY A 423 21.48 -19.17 -6.78
CA GLY A 423 21.76 -18.95 -5.38
C GLY A 423 21.93 -20.27 -4.61
N TYR A 424 22.17 -20.18 -3.31
CA TYR A 424 22.22 -21.35 -2.45
C TYR A 424 20.83 -21.67 -1.89
N THR A 425 20.45 -22.93 -2.02
CA THR A 425 19.21 -23.49 -1.46
C THR A 425 19.51 -24.48 -0.35
N VAL A 426 18.63 -24.52 0.64
CA VAL A 426 18.71 -25.48 1.76
C VAL A 426 17.71 -26.59 1.54
N GLN A 427 18.16 -27.82 1.68
CA GLN A 427 17.35 -29.04 1.54
C GLN A 427 17.55 -29.95 2.76
N MET A 428 16.53 -30.72 3.11
CA MET A 428 16.63 -31.77 4.16
C MET A 428 16.90 -33.12 3.55
N SER A 429 17.79 -33.90 4.15
CA SER A 429 18.27 -35.20 3.63
C SER A 429 17.18 -36.29 3.53
N ARG A 430 15.98 -36.06 4.06
CA ARG A 430 14.86 -37.01 4.00
C ARG A 430 14.07 -37.00 2.70
N SER A 431 14.35 -36.10 1.80
CA SER A 431 13.63 -36.04 0.53
C SER A 431 14.18 -37.05 -0.46
N SER A 432 13.75 -38.29 -0.34
CA SER A 432 14.05 -39.38 -1.31
C SER A 432 13.25 -39.27 -2.61
N ALA A 433 12.35 -38.34 -2.73
CA ALA A 433 11.37 -38.22 -3.82
C ALA A 433 11.50 -36.93 -4.65
N GLY A 434 12.72 -36.44 -4.91
CA GLY A 434 12.88 -35.25 -5.75
C GLY A 434 12.93 -33.93 -5.00
N TYR A 435 12.70 -32.82 -5.69
CA TYR A 435 12.72 -31.47 -5.12
C TYR A 435 11.63 -31.26 -4.08
N CYS A 436 12.03 -31.07 -2.83
CA CYS A 436 11.15 -30.86 -1.69
C CYS A 436 11.58 -29.57 -0.98
N PRO A 437 10.90 -28.45 -1.21
CA PRO A 437 11.30 -27.15 -0.66
C PRO A 437 11.09 -27.10 0.85
N VAL A 438 12.07 -26.50 1.53
CA VAL A 438 11.98 -26.21 2.97
C VAL A 438 11.03 -25.04 3.19
N GLN A 439 10.19 -25.15 4.21
CA GLN A 439 9.33 -24.06 4.64
C GLN A 439 10.11 -23.07 5.50
N TYR A 440 10.12 -21.80 5.12
CA TYR A 440 10.77 -20.74 5.89
C TYR A 440 9.74 -19.92 6.68
N TYR A 441 10.16 -19.50 7.87
CA TYR A 441 9.47 -18.50 8.69
C TYR A 441 10.46 -17.40 9.06
N ILE A 442 10.04 -16.14 9.00
CA ILE A 442 10.82 -14.99 9.46
C ILE A 442 9.99 -14.28 10.52
N ASP A 443 10.54 -14.18 11.74
CA ASP A 443 9.87 -13.59 12.91
C ASP A 443 8.46 -14.18 13.14
N GLY A 444 8.37 -15.52 13.02
CA GLY A 444 7.12 -16.27 13.20
C GLY A 444 6.13 -16.18 12.05
N SER A 445 6.40 -15.38 11.03
CA SER A 445 5.56 -15.26 9.83
C SER A 445 6.09 -16.16 8.72
N PRO A 446 5.23 -16.96 8.05
CA PRO A 446 5.67 -17.84 6.98
C PRO A 446 6.23 -17.03 5.81
N PHE A 447 7.38 -17.45 5.30
CA PHE A 447 8.03 -16.88 4.14
C PHE A 447 7.98 -17.85 2.96
N LEU A 448 7.39 -17.42 1.86
CA LEU A 448 7.33 -18.21 0.62
C LEU A 448 8.61 -18.02 -0.19
N SER A 449 9.44 -19.05 -0.19
CA SER A 449 10.50 -19.15 -1.19
C SER A 449 9.88 -19.67 -2.50
N THR A 450 9.99 -18.90 -3.57
CA THR A 450 9.50 -19.29 -4.90
C THR A 450 10.48 -20.24 -5.64
N GLY A 451 11.34 -20.94 -4.88
CA GLY A 451 12.24 -21.97 -5.43
C GLY A 451 13.51 -21.45 -6.11
N GLY A 452 13.66 -20.13 -6.22
CA GLY A 452 14.85 -19.46 -6.77
C GLY A 452 15.42 -18.39 -5.84
N ASP A 453 14.79 -18.18 -4.70
CA ASP A 453 15.21 -17.14 -3.77
C ASP A 453 16.43 -17.63 -2.96
N ASP A 454 17.52 -16.90 -3.11
CA ASP A 454 18.72 -17.10 -2.31
C ASP A 454 18.47 -16.54 -0.89
N MET A 455 18.41 -17.41 0.11
CA MET A 455 18.21 -17.03 1.51
C MET A 455 19.26 -16.01 1.97
N ASP A 456 20.46 -16.08 1.38
CA ASP A 456 21.54 -15.13 1.66
C ASP A 456 21.24 -13.70 1.20
N GLN A 457 20.30 -13.53 0.28
CA GLN A 457 19.83 -12.21 -0.17
C GLN A 457 18.68 -11.65 0.71
N ILE A 458 17.99 -12.52 1.42
CA ILE A 458 16.80 -12.17 2.21
C ILE A 458 17.19 -11.73 3.62
N VAL A 459 18.03 -12.53 4.29
CA VAL A 459 18.47 -12.25 5.66
C VAL A 459 19.96 -12.49 5.76
N GLN A 460 20.69 -11.50 6.30
CA GLN A 460 22.13 -11.61 6.55
C GLN A 460 22.42 -12.17 7.95
N PRO A 461 23.52 -12.90 8.19
CA PRO A 461 23.84 -13.49 9.49
C PRO A 461 23.87 -12.46 10.64
N GLN A 462 24.27 -11.23 10.35
CA GLN A 462 24.31 -10.16 11.33
C GLN A 462 22.92 -9.68 11.80
N ASP A 463 21.91 -9.90 10.98
CA ASP A 463 20.53 -9.49 11.27
C ASP A 463 19.76 -10.59 12.01
N ILE A 464 20.37 -11.78 12.20
CA ILE A 464 19.74 -12.95 12.84
C ILE A 464 20.03 -12.97 14.34
N GLN A 465 18.98 -13.10 15.13
CA GLN A 465 19.04 -13.29 16.56
C GLN A 465 19.10 -14.79 16.93
N ALA A 466 18.29 -15.60 16.24
CA ALA A 466 18.29 -17.05 16.43
C ALA A 466 17.70 -17.76 15.19
N ILE A 467 18.01 -19.06 15.07
CA ILE A 467 17.42 -19.92 14.04
C ILE A 467 16.92 -21.21 14.71
N GLU A 468 15.78 -21.69 14.27
CA GLU A 468 15.23 -23.01 14.59
C GLU A 468 15.15 -23.83 13.32
N VAL A 469 15.65 -25.06 13.34
CA VAL A 469 15.63 -25.97 12.20
C VAL A 469 14.93 -27.25 12.60
N TYR A 470 13.84 -27.55 11.90
CA TYR A 470 13.02 -28.75 12.09
C TYR A 470 13.06 -29.62 10.83
N LYS A 471 13.49 -30.84 10.92
CA LYS A 471 13.79 -31.70 9.77
C LYS A 471 12.56 -32.44 9.20
N GLY A 472 11.42 -32.27 9.79
CA GLY A 472 10.19 -32.86 9.31
C GLY A 472 8.98 -32.52 10.18
N PRO A 473 7.78 -33.00 9.79
CA PRO A 473 6.53 -32.59 10.44
C PRO A 473 6.42 -33.02 11.91
N THR A 474 7.09 -34.10 12.31
CA THR A 474 7.10 -34.58 13.70
C THR A 474 7.95 -33.71 14.63
N GLU A 475 8.92 -32.96 14.08
CA GLU A 475 9.78 -32.07 14.85
C GLU A 475 9.21 -30.66 14.85
N THR A 476 8.43 -30.29 13.82
CA THR A 476 7.91 -28.92 13.62
C THR A 476 6.79 -28.62 14.60
N PRO A 477 6.89 -27.57 15.42
CA PRO A 477 5.81 -27.11 16.29
C PRO A 477 4.54 -26.77 15.51
N ALA A 478 3.37 -26.97 16.14
CA ALA A 478 2.08 -26.76 15.49
C ALA A 478 1.91 -25.34 14.92
N GLU A 479 2.52 -24.34 15.54
CA GLU A 479 2.50 -22.94 15.10
C GLU A 479 3.26 -22.70 13.78
N PHE A 480 4.18 -23.60 13.41
CA PHE A 480 4.97 -23.55 12.17
C PHE A 480 4.59 -24.69 11.20
N GLN A 481 3.51 -25.39 11.45
CA GLN A 481 2.95 -26.39 10.53
C GLN A 481 2.01 -25.68 9.55
N GLY A 482 2.57 -25.11 8.45
CA GLY A 482 1.79 -24.54 7.35
C GLY A 482 1.24 -25.63 6.42
N ALA A 483 0.14 -25.33 5.72
CA ALA A 483 -0.46 -26.25 4.77
C ALA A 483 0.49 -26.51 3.58
N GLY A 484 1.04 -27.68 3.48
CA GLY A 484 1.58 -28.25 2.23
C GLY A 484 3.07 -28.53 2.14
N SER A 485 3.95 -27.96 2.96
CA SER A 485 5.40 -28.19 2.81
C SER A 485 6.16 -28.57 4.08
N ALA A 486 5.49 -28.70 5.21
CA ALA A 486 6.10 -29.16 6.47
C ALA A 486 6.73 -30.56 6.38
N SER A 487 6.36 -31.35 5.36
CA SER A 487 6.95 -32.66 5.07
C SER A 487 8.43 -32.61 4.75
N CYS A 488 8.92 -31.46 4.24
CA CYS A 488 10.30 -31.28 3.80
C CYS A 488 11.19 -30.57 4.83
N GLY A 489 10.62 -30.24 5.98
CA GLY A 489 11.28 -29.50 7.06
C GLY A 489 10.96 -28.01 7.07
N THR A 490 11.19 -27.42 8.24
CA THR A 490 10.89 -26.02 8.52
C THR A 490 12.10 -25.32 9.12
N ILE A 491 12.39 -24.13 8.64
CA ILE A 491 13.42 -23.23 9.18
C ILE A 491 12.75 -21.96 9.64
N VAL A 492 12.90 -21.62 10.93
CA VAL A 492 12.41 -20.36 11.52
C VAL A 492 13.60 -19.48 11.81
N ILE A 493 13.62 -18.30 11.21
CA ILE A 493 14.66 -17.29 11.40
C ILE A 493 14.07 -16.15 12.22
N TRP A 494 14.68 -15.90 13.35
CA TRP A 494 14.35 -14.78 14.21
C TRP A 494 15.35 -13.66 13.98
N THR A 495 14.84 -12.51 13.52
CA THR A 495 15.70 -11.36 13.32
C THR A 495 15.93 -10.62 14.65
N ARG A 496 17.01 -9.87 14.75
CA ARG A 496 17.34 -9.08 15.96
C ARG A 496 16.26 -8.04 16.32
N ARG A 497 15.21 -7.91 15.51
CA ARG A 497 14.15 -6.92 15.63
C ARG A 497 12.75 -7.51 15.75
N GLY A 498 12.59 -8.78 15.43
CA GLY A 498 11.30 -9.48 15.52
C GLY A 498 11.06 -10.17 16.87
N GLY A 499 12.05 -10.18 17.75
CA GLY A 499 12.02 -10.88 19.04
C GLY A 499 11.67 -9.99 20.25
N SER A 500 11.06 -8.82 20.06
CA SER A 500 10.63 -7.95 21.18
C SER A 500 9.13 -7.76 21.18
#